data_a0e4fbc0be8fa4140a15c3339ef00e85
#
_entry.id   a0e4fbc0be8fa4140a15c3339ef00e85
#
_cell.length_a   1.000
_cell.length_b   1.000
_cell.length_c   1.000
_cell.angle_alpha   90.00
_cell.angle_beta   90.00
_cell.angle_gamma   90.00
#
_symmetry.space_group_name_H-M   'P 1'
#
loop_
_entity.id
_entity.type
_entity.pdbx_description
1 polymer ?
#
loop_
_entity_poly.entity_id
_entity_poly.type
_entity_poly.pdbx_seq_one_letter_code
_entity_poly.pdbx_strand_id
1 'polypeptide(L)'
;GNNNAFSQDSKTSWLDWNRLKEFEDVFEFNRLMIQFRKEHPVIRRPDFYNGCNSSGYPEMSWHGEKAWKLDRSEAALVFGFMYSEPAKEFHTKEDTFIYCGVNAHWEAHTLELPIIPEGMNWRIVTYTGDPENSCRGEIKRDSVTLMPRSLIVLLGSCSGGAE
;
A
#
# COMPACT_ATOMS: atom_id res chain seq x y z
N GLY A 1 -12.49 19.91 -10.48
CA GLY A 1 -11.99 19.30 -11.68
C GLY A 1 -13.09 18.87 -12.64
N ASN A 2 -12.75 18.79 -13.89
CA ASN A 2 -13.63 18.28 -14.92
C ASN A 2 -13.06 16.96 -15.45
N ASN A 3 -13.84 15.88 -15.39
CA ASN A 3 -13.43 14.56 -15.84
C ASN A 3 -13.63 14.32 -17.34
N ASN A 4 -14.14 15.29 -18.07
CA ASN A 4 -14.39 15.19 -19.50
C ASN A 4 -14.12 16.52 -20.21
N ALA A 5 -12.85 16.81 -20.42
CA ALA A 5 -12.41 18.05 -21.06
C ALA A 5 -12.43 17.99 -22.59
N PHE A 6 -12.84 16.90 -23.22
CA PHE A 6 -12.84 16.67 -24.68
C PHE A 6 -11.54 17.07 -25.38
N SER A 7 -10.39 16.82 -24.74
CA SER A 7 -9.05 17.18 -25.23
C SER A 7 -8.86 18.67 -25.54
N GLN A 8 -9.63 19.54 -24.88
CA GLN A 8 -9.52 21.00 -25.07
C GLN A 8 -8.39 21.57 -24.22
N ASP A 9 -7.55 22.39 -24.82
CA ASP A 9 -6.56 23.22 -24.13
C ASP A 9 -7.21 24.54 -23.71
N SER A 10 -7.89 24.53 -22.59
CA SER A 10 -8.65 25.66 -22.05
C SER A 10 -8.74 25.57 -20.51
N LYS A 11 -9.32 26.61 -19.90
CA LYS A 11 -9.59 26.63 -18.44
C LYS A 11 -10.43 25.45 -17.94
N THR A 12 -11.15 24.76 -18.79
CA THR A 12 -11.90 23.55 -18.45
C THR A 12 -10.98 22.38 -18.09
N SER A 13 -9.81 22.28 -18.73
CA SER A 13 -8.83 21.21 -18.52
C SER A 13 -7.62 21.65 -17.69
N TRP A 14 -7.35 22.95 -17.61
CA TRP A 14 -6.18 23.44 -16.88
C TRP A 14 -6.33 23.23 -15.38
N LEU A 15 -5.21 22.85 -14.74
CA LEU A 15 -5.12 22.73 -13.29
C LEU A 15 -5.06 24.13 -12.65
N ASP A 16 -6.01 24.42 -11.77
CA ASP A 16 -5.99 25.66 -10.98
C ASP A 16 -5.09 25.51 -9.75
N TRP A 17 -3.85 25.96 -9.88
CA TRP A 17 -2.85 25.93 -8.82
C TRP A 17 -3.19 26.79 -7.59
N ASN A 18 -4.13 27.73 -7.70
CA ASN A 18 -4.57 28.54 -6.56
C ASN A 18 -5.32 27.68 -5.52
N ARG A 19 -5.84 26.52 -5.95
CA ARG A 19 -6.53 25.58 -5.06
C ARG A 19 -5.59 24.66 -4.27
N LEU A 20 -4.27 24.83 -4.42
CA LEU A 20 -3.30 23.98 -3.70
C LEU A 20 -3.51 24.03 -2.18
N LYS A 21 -3.79 25.20 -1.61
CA LYS A 21 -4.07 25.34 -0.17
C LYS A 21 -5.35 24.67 0.28
N GLU A 22 -6.37 24.68 -0.59
CA GLU A 22 -7.68 24.04 -0.32
C GLU A 22 -7.55 22.51 -0.27
N PHE A 23 -6.65 21.94 -1.07
CA PHE A 23 -6.43 20.49 -1.22
C PHE A 23 -4.99 20.09 -0.87
N GLU A 24 -4.41 20.74 0.13
CA GLU A 24 -3.04 20.47 0.57
C GLU A 24 -2.86 19.02 1.04
N ASP A 25 -3.85 18.48 1.72
CA ASP A 25 -3.89 17.08 2.17
C ASP A 25 -3.78 16.09 1.00
N VAL A 26 -4.53 16.33 -0.07
CA VAL A 26 -4.48 15.50 -1.29
C VAL A 26 -3.12 15.63 -1.98
N PHE A 27 -2.57 16.85 -2.03
CA PHE A 27 -1.26 17.09 -2.62
C PHE A 27 -0.17 16.37 -1.84
N GLU A 28 -0.13 16.50 -0.52
CA GLU A 28 0.86 15.86 0.34
C GLU A 28 0.73 14.33 0.31
N PHE A 29 -0.48 13.80 0.29
CA PHE A 29 -0.70 12.37 0.13
C PHE A 29 -0.11 11.85 -1.19
N ASN A 30 -0.38 12.53 -2.31
CA ASN A 30 0.18 12.15 -3.61
C ASN A 30 1.71 12.26 -3.61
N ARG A 31 2.28 13.31 -3.01
CA ARG A 31 3.72 13.49 -2.87
C ARG A 31 4.35 12.34 -2.10
N LEU A 32 3.75 11.95 -0.97
CA LEU A 32 4.17 10.80 -0.17
C LEU A 32 4.16 9.50 -0.98
N MET A 33 3.09 9.24 -1.71
CA MET A 33 2.96 8.00 -2.51
C MET A 33 3.93 7.96 -3.68
N ILE A 34 4.20 9.09 -4.33
CA ILE A 34 5.22 9.19 -5.38
C ILE A 34 6.61 8.93 -4.81
N GLN A 35 6.92 9.50 -3.66
CA GLN A 35 8.20 9.27 -2.98
C GLN A 35 8.35 7.81 -2.57
N PHE A 36 7.35 7.24 -1.92
CA PHE A 36 7.31 5.83 -1.55
C PHE A 36 7.56 4.91 -2.77
N ARG A 37 6.90 5.19 -3.90
CA ARG A 37 7.10 4.43 -5.12
C ARG A 37 8.52 4.56 -5.69
N LYS A 38 9.17 5.71 -5.53
CA LYS A 38 10.57 5.91 -5.96
C LYS A 38 11.55 5.15 -5.08
N GLU A 39 11.30 5.08 -3.80
CA GLU A 39 12.15 4.40 -2.80
C GLU A 39 12.04 2.87 -2.85
N HIS A 40 10.93 2.34 -3.38
CA HIS A 40 10.66 0.90 -3.40
C HIS A 40 10.58 0.37 -4.85
N PRO A 41 11.70 -0.06 -5.44
CA PRO A 41 11.73 -0.58 -6.81
C PRO A 41 10.78 -1.75 -7.06
N VAL A 42 10.49 -2.57 -6.06
CA VAL A 42 9.59 -3.72 -6.16
C VAL A 42 8.23 -3.37 -6.80
N ILE A 43 7.68 -2.18 -6.52
CA ILE A 43 6.38 -1.76 -7.08
C ILE A 43 6.47 -1.07 -8.45
N ARG A 44 7.64 -1.07 -9.09
CA ARG A 44 7.87 -0.46 -10.41
C ARG A 44 8.81 -1.26 -11.31
N ARG A 45 8.87 -2.57 -11.09
CA ARG A 45 9.67 -3.49 -11.92
C ARG A 45 9.20 -3.45 -13.37
N PRO A 46 10.11 -3.58 -14.35
CA PRO A 46 9.76 -3.69 -15.76
C PRO A 46 9.19 -5.06 -16.12
N ASP A 47 9.50 -6.09 -15.33
CA ASP A 47 9.12 -7.47 -15.57
C ASP A 47 7.86 -7.86 -14.77
N PHE A 48 7.15 -8.88 -15.25
CA PHE A 48 6.04 -9.45 -14.53
C PHE A 48 6.50 -10.24 -13.30
N TYR A 49 5.68 -10.29 -12.27
CA TYR A 49 5.91 -11.12 -11.08
C TYR A 49 5.63 -12.59 -11.42
N ASN A 50 6.62 -13.46 -11.28
CA ASN A 50 6.60 -14.80 -11.88
C ASN A 50 6.73 -15.97 -10.88
N GLY A 51 6.44 -15.82 -9.64
CA GLY A 51 6.48 -16.93 -8.70
C GLY A 51 7.07 -16.61 -7.35
N CYS A 52 7.89 -17.54 -6.81
CA CYS A 52 8.57 -17.34 -5.53
C CYS A 52 9.99 -16.82 -5.75
N ASN A 53 10.39 -15.90 -4.91
CA ASN A 53 11.75 -15.37 -4.87
C ASN A 53 12.68 -16.24 -3.99
N SER A 54 13.94 -15.86 -3.87
CA SER A 54 14.95 -16.61 -3.09
C SER A 54 14.69 -16.64 -1.59
N SER A 55 13.83 -15.77 -1.06
CA SER A 55 13.41 -15.82 0.36
C SER A 55 12.27 -16.82 0.64
N GLY A 56 11.75 -17.46 -0.42
CA GLY A 56 10.64 -18.42 -0.32
C GLY A 56 9.25 -17.77 -0.32
N TYR A 57 9.16 -16.46 -0.45
CA TYR A 57 7.89 -15.74 -0.59
C TYR A 57 7.53 -15.55 -2.06
N PRO A 58 6.22 -15.54 -2.40
CA PRO A 58 5.79 -15.09 -3.72
C PRO A 58 6.22 -13.66 -3.97
N GLU A 59 6.76 -13.35 -5.15
CA GLU A 59 7.09 -11.97 -5.54
C GLU A 59 5.87 -11.05 -5.44
N MET A 60 4.68 -11.60 -5.73
CA MET A 60 3.39 -10.96 -5.50
C MET A 60 2.38 -12.01 -5.03
N SER A 61 1.58 -11.67 -4.04
CA SER A 61 0.51 -12.53 -3.52
C SER A 61 -0.77 -11.76 -3.27
N TRP A 62 -1.90 -12.50 -3.31
CA TRP A 62 -3.24 -11.96 -3.07
C TRP A 62 -3.83 -12.58 -1.80
N HIS A 63 -4.58 -11.77 -1.06
CA HIS A 63 -5.17 -12.11 0.22
C HIS A 63 -6.60 -11.61 0.28
N GLY A 64 -7.43 -12.27 1.08
CA GLY A 64 -8.74 -11.78 1.50
C GLY A 64 -8.70 -11.30 2.95
N GLU A 65 -9.79 -11.44 3.68
CA GLU A 65 -9.81 -11.22 5.14
C GLU A 65 -8.87 -12.19 5.86
N LYS A 66 -8.66 -13.39 5.28
CA LYS A 66 -7.64 -14.33 5.72
C LYS A 66 -6.40 -14.22 4.84
N ALA A 67 -5.23 -14.20 5.47
CA ALA A 67 -3.96 -14.25 4.76
C ALA A 67 -3.89 -15.45 3.82
N TRP A 68 -3.38 -15.26 2.61
CA TRP A 68 -3.22 -16.27 1.56
C TRP A 68 -4.53 -16.86 0.99
N LYS A 69 -5.70 -16.31 1.36
CA LYS A 69 -7.02 -16.77 0.90
C LYS A 69 -7.79 -15.63 0.28
N LEU A 70 -7.55 -15.40 -1.02
CA LEU A 70 -8.33 -14.43 -1.78
C LEU A 70 -9.76 -14.95 -1.97
N ASP A 71 -10.75 -14.16 -1.57
CA ASP A 71 -12.13 -14.36 -2.02
C ASP A 71 -12.25 -13.88 -3.47
N ARG A 72 -12.70 -14.79 -4.34
CA ARG A 72 -12.90 -14.55 -5.79
C ARG A 72 -14.36 -14.40 -6.16
N SER A 73 -15.24 -14.27 -5.18
CA SER A 73 -16.67 -14.04 -5.45
C SER A 73 -16.89 -12.64 -6.03
N GLU A 74 -17.95 -12.47 -6.79
CA GLU A 74 -18.36 -11.17 -7.35
C GLU A 74 -18.73 -10.16 -6.24
N ALA A 75 -19.01 -10.64 -5.03
CA ALA A 75 -19.33 -9.82 -3.85
C ALA A 75 -18.10 -9.42 -3.04
N ALA A 76 -16.89 -9.88 -3.41
CA ALA A 76 -15.67 -9.57 -2.66
C ALA A 76 -15.31 -8.09 -2.77
N LEU A 77 -15.49 -7.36 -1.67
CA LEU A 77 -15.17 -5.93 -1.56
C LEU A 77 -13.95 -5.66 -0.66
N VAL A 78 -13.37 -6.73 -0.09
CA VAL A 78 -12.24 -6.65 0.84
C VAL A 78 -11.14 -7.58 0.36
N PHE A 79 -9.96 -7.01 0.15
CA PHE A 79 -8.80 -7.79 -0.30
C PHE A 79 -7.49 -7.12 0.12
N GLY A 80 -6.42 -7.89 0.05
CA GLY A 80 -5.06 -7.39 0.17
C GLY A 80 -4.16 -7.98 -0.89
N PHE A 81 -3.05 -7.33 -1.13
CA PHE A 81 -1.95 -7.88 -1.91
C PHE A 81 -0.61 -7.52 -1.28
N MET A 82 0.37 -8.37 -1.47
CA MET A 82 1.71 -8.18 -0.92
C MET A 82 2.74 -8.35 -2.04
N TYR A 83 3.71 -7.45 -2.05
CA TYR A 83 4.96 -7.62 -2.79
C TYR A 83 6.06 -8.05 -1.85
N SER A 84 6.94 -8.93 -2.31
CA SER A 84 8.15 -9.29 -1.60
C SER A 84 9.37 -9.25 -2.52
N GLU A 85 10.47 -8.68 -2.02
CA GLU A 85 11.72 -8.48 -2.75
C GLU A 85 12.91 -8.84 -1.86
N PRO A 86 13.68 -9.88 -2.20
CA PRO A 86 14.85 -10.26 -1.42
C PRO A 86 15.99 -9.26 -1.58
N ALA A 87 16.63 -8.90 -0.48
CA ALA A 87 17.76 -7.98 -0.47
C ALA A 87 18.93 -8.42 -1.38
N LYS A 88 19.19 -9.73 -1.44
CA LYS A 88 20.28 -10.31 -2.26
C LYS A 88 20.08 -10.12 -3.76
N GLU A 89 18.84 -10.13 -4.24
CA GLU A 89 18.53 -10.00 -5.66
C GLU A 89 18.58 -8.55 -6.14
N PHE A 90 18.28 -7.61 -5.24
CA PHE A 90 18.13 -6.19 -5.57
C PHE A 90 19.18 -5.30 -4.92
N HIS A 91 20.21 -5.90 -4.28
CA HIS A 91 21.32 -5.18 -3.64
C HIS A 91 20.86 -4.15 -2.60
N THR A 92 19.74 -4.42 -1.93
CA THR A 92 19.22 -3.65 -0.80
C THR A 92 19.79 -4.19 0.53
N LYS A 93 19.68 -3.42 1.61
CA LYS A 93 20.19 -3.86 2.92
C LYS A 93 19.36 -4.97 3.53
N GLU A 94 18.06 -4.97 3.28
CA GLU A 94 17.07 -5.85 3.89
C GLU A 94 16.04 -6.29 2.85
N ASP A 95 15.42 -7.45 3.09
CA ASP A 95 14.28 -7.91 2.32
C ASP A 95 13.14 -6.88 2.44
N THR A 96 12.45 -6.62 1.35
CA THR A 96 11.35 -5.65 1.30
C THR A 96 10.02 -6.38 1.21
N PHE A 97 9.12 -6.08 2.12
CA PHE A 97 7.74 -6.55 2.10
C PHE A 97 6.80 -5.35 2.10
N ILE A 98 5.93 -5.25 1.11
CA ILE A 98 4.92 -4.19 1.02
C ILE A 98 3.56 -4.83 0.93
N TYR A 99 2.71 -4.58 1.92
CA TYR A 99 1.31 -5.03 1.91
C TYR A 99 0.38 -3.86 1.70
N CYS A 100 -0.60 -4.05 0.82
CA CYS A 100 -1.70 -3.12 0.62
C CYS A 100 -3.01 -3.83 0.93
N GLY A 101 -3.74 -3.36 1.94
CA GLY A 101 -5.09 -3.82 2.28
C GLY A 101 -6.14 -2.81 1.83
N VAL A 102 -7.21 -3.31 1.22
CA VAL A 102 -8.30 -2.48 0.69
C VAL A 102 -9.62 -2.98 1.28
N ASN A 103 -10.37 -2.05 1.85
CA ASN A 103 -11.75 -2.26 2.24
C ASN A 103 -12.65 -1.31 1.43
N ALA A 104 -13.25 -1.82 0.36
CA ALA A 104 -14.25 -1.09 -0.43
C ALA A 104 -15.67 -1.23 0.11
N HIS A 105 -15.88 -2.03 1.17
CA HIS A 105 -17.16 -2.24 1.83
C HIS A 105 -17.57 -1.02 2.65
N TRP A 106 -18.84 -0.94 3.03
CA TRP A 106 -19.41 0.12 3.90
C TRP A 106 -19.33 -0.19 5.40
N GLU A 107 -18.81 -1.34 5.78
CA GLU A 107 -18.55 -1.75 7.17
C GLU A 107 -17.05 -1.91 7.40
N ALA A 108 -16.64 -1.89 8.67
CA ALA A 108 -15.25 -2.17 9.04
C ALA A 108 -14.95 -3.67 8.91
N HIS A 109 -13.79 -4.01 8.35
CA HIS A 109 -13.34 -5.38 8.18
C HIS A 109 -11.93 -5.58 8.74
N THR A 110 -11.68 -6.76 9.30
CA THR A 110 -10.38 -7.12 9.82
C THR A 110 -9.66 -8.04 8.84
N LEU A 111 -8.47 -7.62 8.40
CA LEU A 111 -7.60 -8.38 7.53
C LEU A 111 -6.48 -9.03 8.35
N GLU A 112 -6.34 -10.33 8.22
CA GLU A 112 -5.18 -11.07 8.71
C GLU A 112 -3.98 -10.75 7.84
N LEU A 113 -2.86 -10.41 8.49
CA LEU A 113 -1.62 -10.05 7.79
C LEU A 113 -0.78 -11.28 7.49
N PRO A 114 -0.13 -11.33 6.32
CA PRO A 114 0.85 -12.36 6.05
C PRO A 114 2.00 -12.31 7.07
N ILE A 115 2.43 -13.48 7.52
CA ILE A 115 3.62 -13.61 8.36
C ILE A 115 4.83 -13.24 7.49
N ILE A 116 5.66 -12.36 7.99
CA ILE A 116 6.96 -11.97 7.41
C ILE A 116 8.10 -12.55 8.23
N PRO A 117 9.37 -12.54 7.74
CA PRO A 117 10.49 -13.16 8.44
C PRO A 117 10.65 -12.70 9.90
N GLU A 118 11.18 -13.59 10.72
CA GLU A 118 11.46 -13.31 12.13
C GLU A 118 12.36 -12.08 12.26
N GLY A 119 12.05 -11.22 13.24
CA GLY A 119 12.76 -9.95 13.45
C GLY A 119 12.20 -8.77 12.63
N MET A 120 11.26 -9.01 11.73
CA MET A 120 10.56 -7.95 11.00
C MET A 120 9.16 -7.70 11.57
N ASN A 121 8.71 -6.44 11.52
CA ASN A 121 7.36 -6.01 11.90
C ASN A 121 6.72 -5.19 10.78
N TRP A 122 5.39 -5.21 10.71
CA TRP A 122 4.65 -4.34 9.84
C TRP A 122 4.60 -2.92 10.39
N ARG A 123 4.99 -1.94 9.59
CA ARG A 123 4.90 -0.51 9.88
C ARG A 123 3.91 0.16 8.92
N ILE A 124 3.06 1.03 9.45
CA ILE A 124 2.11 1.79 8.65
C ILE A 124 2.87 2.85 7.85
N VAL A 125 2.73 2.82 6.53
CA VAL A 125 3.19 3.86 5.60
C VAL A 125 2.10 4.91 5.43
N THR A 126 0.87 4.46 5.18
CA THR A 126 -0.31 5.32 5.11
C THR A 126 -1.58 4.53 5.39
N TYR A 127 -2.58 5.20 5.95
CA TYR A 127 -3.91 4.66 6.20
C TYR A 127 -4.98 5.72 5.98
N THR A 128 -5.84 5.52 4.99
CA THR A 128 -6.86 6.52 4.62
C THR A 128 -8.09 6.52 5.52
N GLY A 129 -8.27 5.50 6.36
CA GLY A 129 -9.38 5.41 7.32
C GLY A 129 -9.17 6.23 8.60
N ASP A 130 -7.94 6.67 8.86
CA ASP A 130 -7.58 7.57 9.96
C ASP A 130 -6.46 8.51 9.49
N PRO A 131 -6.81 9.59 8.77
CA PRO A 131 -5.84 10.51 8.21
C PRO A 131 -4.94 11.20 9.24
N GLU A 132 -5.45 11.41 10.45
CA GLU A 132 -4.69 12.09 11.52
C GLU A 132 -3.56 11.21 12.09
N ASN A 133 -3.75 9.88 12.08
CA ASN A 133 -2.77 8.91 12.54
C ASN A 133 -2.19 8.06 11.40
N SER A 134 -2.35 8.48 10.17
CA SER A 134 -2.09 7.68 8.96
C SER A 134 -0.65 7.25 8.73
N CYS A 135 0.33 7.77 9.44
CA CYS A 135 1.75 7.53 9.17
C CYS A 135 2.55 7.08 10.40
N ARG A 136 1.94 6.50 11.43
CA ARG A 136 2.68 6.22 12.66
C ARG A 136 2.31 4.89 13.31
N GLY A 137 3.30 4.05 13.53
CA GLY A 137 3.26 2.93 14.44
C GLY A 137 3.55 1.57 13.79
N GLU A 138 4.16 0.71 14.58
CA GLU A 138 4.29 -0.70 14.27
C GLU A 138 2.99 -1.43 14.58
N ILE A 139 2.60 -2.33 13.71
CA ILE A 139 1.50 -3.25 13.98
C ILE A 139 2.09 -4.46 14.71
N LYS A 140 1.79 -4.55 16.00
CA LYS A 140 2.22 -5.67 16.87
C LYS A 140 1.24 -6.86 16.86
N ARG A 141 0.33 -6.91 15.90
CA ARG A 141 -0.71 -7.95 15.78
C ARG A 141 -0.66 -8.57 14.40
N ASP A 142 -1.19 -9.79 14.32
CA ASP A 142 -1.28 -10.55 13.07
C ASP A 142 -2.46 -10.09 12.18
N SER A 143 -3.09 -8.97 12.50
CA SER A 143 -4.24 -8.46 11.79
C SER A 143 -4.39 -6.94 11.94
N VAL A 144 -5.09 -6.33 10.98
CA VAL A 144 -5.44 -4.90 10.97
C VAL A 144 -6.92 -4.72 10.66
N THR A 145 -7.59 -3.82 11.38
CA THR A 145 -8.98 -3.46 11.07
C THR A 145 -8.99 -2.22 10.20
N LEU A 146 -9.62 -2.35 9.03
CA LEU A 146 -9.83 -1.25 8.09
C LEU A 146 -11.24 -0.70 8.23
N MET A 147 -11.33 0.60 8.40
CA MET A 147 -12.60 1.32 8.38
C MET A 147 -13.27 1.23 7.00
N PRO A 148 -14.57 1.54 6.89
CA PRO A 148 -15.26 1.52 5.61
C PRO A 148 -14.57 2.38 4.55
N ARG A 149 -14.51 1.90 3.30
CA ARG A 149 -14.00 2.64 2.14
C ARG A 149 -12.60 3.20 2.37
N SER A 150 -11.73 2.39 2.96
CA SER A 150 -10.35 2.78 3.26
C SER A 150 -9.33 1.79 2.72
N LEU A 151 -8.10 2.25 2.66
CA LEU A 151 -6.95 1.42 2.34
C LEU A 151 -5.79 1.69 3.32
N ILE A 152 -4.94 0.68 3.46
CA ILE A 152 -3.71 0.77 4.24
C ILE A 152 -2.53 0.29 3.40
N VAL A 153 -1.39 0.96 3.53
CA VAL A 153 -0.12 0.49 3.00
C VAL A 153 0.82 0.23 4.18
N LEU A 154 1.35 -0.97 4.23
CA LEU A 154 2.28 -1.42 5.26
C LEU A 154 3.63 -1.75 4.62
N LEU A 155 4.70 -1.46 5.35
CA LEU A 155 6.06 -1.86 5.03
C LEU A 155 6.58 -2.78 6.11
N GLY A 156 7.06 -3.97 5.72
CA GLY A 156 7.81 -4.85 6.60
C GLY A 156 9.21 -4.30 6.80
N SER A 157 9.61 -4.08 8.05
CA SER A 157 10.94 -3.56 8.40
C SER A 157 11.48 -4.27 9.64
N CYS A 158 12.80 -4.38 9.73
CA CYS A 158 13.45 -4.91 10.93
C CYS A 158 13.19 -4.01 12.13
N SER A 159 12.93 -4.62 13.28
CA SER A 159 12.76 -3.92 14.56
C SER A 159 14.11 -3.31 14.96
N GLY A 160 14.28 -2.00 14.81
CA GLY A 160 15.50 -1.32 15.26
C GLY A 160 16.03 -0.18 14.37
N GLY A 161 15.36 0.18 13.31
CA GLY A 161 15.77 1.27 12.40
C GLY A 161 14.91 2.51 12.57
N ALA A 162 14.94 3.12 13.75
CA ALA A 162 14.56 4.51 13.92
C ALA A 162 15.84 5.32 14.19
N GLU A 163 16.40 5.89 13.13
CA GLU A 163 17.24 7.08 13.21
C GLU A 163 16.61 8.23 12.43
#